data_9ef0877e7a5cc73f8f284e85ff99ee79
#
_entry.id   9ef0877e7a5cc73f8f284e85ff99ee79
#
_cell.length_a   1.000
_cell.length_b   1.000
_cell.length_c   1.000
_cell.angle_alpha   90.00
_cell.angle_beta   90.00
_cell.angle_gamma   90.00
#
_symmetry.space_group_name_H-M   'P 1'
#
loop_
_entity.id
_entity.type
_entity.pdbx_description
1 polymer ?
#
loop_
_entity_poly.entity_id
_entity_poly.type
_entity_poly.pdbx_seq_one_letter_code
_entity_poly.pdbx_strand_id
1 'polypeptide(L)'
;MHSYAAGAEYVVVFNYAEDMTGPYGTLQDEHFDALERFWNEVVQSSSVKHGSIEAEAVLVLPENYGWGIRNPEDKIWGLWGPDDKSQQIWNQTQNLLDQYGYGLDIVYFDPAFSVEGKYPQIVYWNQKD
;
A
#
# COMPACT_ATOMS: atom_id res chain seq x y z
N MET A 1 1.68 -11.66 1.31
CA MET A 1 3.15 -11.74 1.57
C MET A 1 3.78 -10.39 1.88
N HIS A 2 3.52 -9.35 1.10
CA HIS A 2 4.12 -8.02 1.30
C HIS A 2 3.79 -7.39 2.65
N SER A 3 2.53 -7.43 3.07
CA SER A 3 2.12 -6.90 4.38
C SER A 3 2.84 -7.60 5.53
N TYR A 4 3.05 -8.90 5.42
CA TYR A 4 3.81 -9.68 6.41
C TYR A 4 5.28 -9.28 6.47
N ALA A 5 5.93 -9.17 5.31
CA ALA A 5 7.32 -8.75 5.21
C ALA A 5 7.52 -7.30 5.69
N ALA A 6 6.53 -6.44 5.52
CA ALA A 6 6.49 -5.07 6.04
C ALA A 6 6.19 -4.97 7.54
N GLY A 7 5.90 -6.08 8.21
CA GLY A 7 5.70 -6.13 9.67
C GLY A 7 4.27 -5.96 10.15
N ALA A 8 3.27 -6.17 9.28
CA ALA A 8 1.87 -6.13 9.69
C ALA A 8 1.56 -7.22 10.73
N GLU A 9 1.00 -6.82 11.87
CA GLU A 9 0.56 -7.76 12.91
C GLU A 9 -0.77 -8.43 12.56
N TYR A 10 -1.63 -7.69 11.88
CA TYR A 10 -2.95 -8.16 11.46
C TYR A 10 -3.14 -7.88 9.97
N VAL A 11 -3.65 -8.86 9.24
CA VAL A 11 -4.03 -8.73 7.84
C VAL A 11 -5.49 -9.20 7.70
N VAL A 12 -6.35 -8.27 7.30
CA VAL A 12 -7.76 -8.57 7.01
C VAL A 12 -7.89 -8.83 5.53
N VAL A 13 -8.33 -10.04 5.17
CA VAL A 13 -8.63 -10.39 3.78
C VAL A 13 -10.08 -10.01 3.49
N PHE A 14 -10.25 -9.11 2.56
CA PHE A 14 -11.56 -8.66 2.10
C PHE A 14 -11.70 -8.91 0.60
N ASN A 15 -12.81 -9.53 0.21
CA ASN A 15 -13.18 -9.71 -1.18
C ASN A 15 -14.62 -9.24 -1.40
N TYR A 16 -14.87 -8.60 -2.52
CA TYR A 16 -16.19 -8.16 -2.93
C TYR A 16 -16.67 -9.01 -4.10
N ALA A 17 -17.73 -9.79 -3.89
CA ALA A 17 -18.31 -10.64 -4.91
C ALA A 17 -19.80 -10.31 -5.09
N GLU A 18 -20.27 -10.42 -6.32
CA GLU A 18 -21.70 -10.26 -6.64
C GLU A 18 -22.54 -11.42 -6.08
N ASP A 19 -21.96 -12.62 -6.02
CA ASP A 19 -22.58 -13.82 -5.48
C ASP A 19 -21.96 -14.18 -4.12
N MET A 20 -22.77 -14.11 -3.09
CA MET A 20 -22.39 -14.44 -1.70
C MET A 20 -23.10 -15.72 -1.21
N THR A 21 -23.47 -16.61 -2.10
CA THR A 21 -24.21 -17.83 -1.76
C THR A 21 -23.33 -18.98 -1.23
N GLY A 22 -22.03 -18.83 -1.29
CA GLY A 22 -21.08 -19.79 -0.74
C GLY A 22 -21.09 -19.85 0.80
N PRO A 23 -20.59 -20.94 1.40
CA PRO A 23 -20.61 -21.14 2.85
C PRO A 23 -19.71 -20.13 3.61
N TYR A 24 -18.79 -19.48 2.93
CA TYR A 24 -17.82 -18.52 3.49
C TYR A 24 -18.07 -17.07 3.03
N GLY A 25 -19.28 -16.79 2.55
CA GLY A 25 -19.63 -15.46 2.05
C GLY A 25 -18.87 -15.11 0.76
N THR A 26 -18.07 -14.05 0.79
CA THR A 26 -17.31 -13.60 -0.38
C THR A 26 -15.99 -14.35 -0.62
N LEU A 27 -15.56 -15.19 0.32
CA LEU A 27 -14.34 -15.99 0.18
C LEU A 27 -14.67 -17.34 -0.44
N GLN A 28 -13.84 -17.76 -1.38
CA GLN A 28 -13.92 -19.03 -2.08
C GLN A 28 -12.81 -19.98 -1.59
N ASP A 29 -12.90 -21.26 -1.95
CA ASP A 29 -11.91 -22.27 -1.55
C ASP A 29 -10.48 -21.88 -1.96
N GLU A 30 -10.31 -21.31 -3.15
CA GLU A 30 -9.02 -20.82 -3.65
C GLU A 30 -8.37 -19.75 -2.76
N HIS A 31 -9.16 -18.93 -2.07
CA HIS A 31 -8.64 -17.93 -1.12
C HIS A 31 -8.09 -18.61 0.13
N PHE A 32 -8.77 -19.66 0.61
CA PHE A 32 -8.29 -20.45 1.75
C PHE A 32 -7.05 -21.27 1.39
N ASP A 33 -7.02 -21.87 0.21
CA ASP A 33 -5.84 -22.59 -0.31
C ASP A 33 -4.62 -21.63 -0.38
N ALA A 34 -4.82 -20.41 -0.85
CA ALA A 34 -3.78 -19.41 -0.90
C ALA A 34 -3.27 -19.00 0.50
N LEU A 35 -4.18 -18.88 1.48
CA LEU A 35 -3.83 -18.59 2.87
C LEU A 35 -3.08 -19.76 3.53
N GLU A 36 -3.49 -21.00 3.28
CA GLU A 36 -2.80 -22.19 3.76
C GLU A 36 -1.39 -22.31 3.19
N ARG A 37 -1.24 -22.07 1.89
CA ARG A 37 0.08 -22.03 1.25
C ARG A 37 0.95 -20.93 1.83
N PHE A 38 0.40 -19.72 2.03
CA PHE A 38 1.13 -18.64 2.65
C PHE A 38 1.62 -19.01 4.06
N TRP A 39 0.75 -19.63 4.86
CA TRP A 39 1.12 -20.09 6.20
C TRP A 39 2.26 -21.11 6.16
N ASN A 40 2.12 -22.15 5.35
CA ASN A 40 3.08 -23.24 5.29
C ASN A 40 4.40 -22.83 4.64
N GLU A 41 4.35 -22.12 3.51
CA GLU A 41 5.52 -21.82 2.68
C GLU A 41 6.25 -20.55 3.12
N VAL A 42 5.59 -19.63 3.82
CA VAL A 42 6.18 -18.36 4.23
C VAL A 42 6.33 -18.28 5.74
N VAL A 43 5.26 -18.39 6.49
CA VAL A 43 5.29 -18.18 7.94
C VAL A 43 6.01 -19.32 8.67
N GLN A 44 5.58 -20.56 8.48
CA GLN A 44 6.19 -21.72 9.15
C GLN A 44 7.59 -22.07 8.63
N SER A 45 7.82 -21.90 7.34
CA SER A 45 9.15 -22.17 6.76
C SER A 45 10.17 -21.08 7.03
N SER A 46 9.72 -19.91 7.51
CA SER A 46 10.54 -18.70 7.70
C SER A 46 11.27 -18.26 6.41
N SER A 47 10.68 -18.55 5.25
CA SER A 47 11.25 -18.17 3.95
C SER A 47 11.30 -16.67 3.75
N VAL A 48 10.39 -15.92 4.41
CA VAL A 48 10.38 -14.47 4.47
C VAL A 48 10.32 -14.05 5.93
N LYS A 49 11.22 -13.17 6.34
CA LYS A 49 11.26 -12.67 7.71
C LYS A 49 10.20 -11.58 7.90
N HIS A 50 9.42 -11.69 8.97
CA HIS A 50 8.45 -10.66 9.37
C HIS A 50 9.16 -9.34 9.67
N GLY A 51 8.68 -8.24 9.09
CA GLY A 51 9.28 -6.93 9.28
C GLY A 51 10.69 -6.77 8.69
N SER A 52 11.04 -7.54 7.64
CA SER A 52 12.36 -7.52 7.02
C SER A 52 12.54 -6.45 5.96
N ILE A 53 11.47 -5.78 5.55
CA ILE A 53 11.55 -4.69 4.57
C ILE A 53 11.98 -3.42 5.31
N GLU A 54 13.13 -2.88 4.92
CA GLU A 54 13.61 -1.58 5.35
C GLU A 54 13.34 -0.57 4.23
N ALA A 55 12.75 0.57 4.59
CA ALA A 55 12.45 1.61 3.61
C ALA A 55 13.71 2.34 3.18
N GLU A 56 13.91 2.45 1.88
CA GLU A 56 15.01 3.21 1.25
C GLU A 56 14.60 4.65 0.96
N ALA A 57 13.30 4.86 0.73
CA ALA A 57 12.73 6.17 0.43
C ALA A 57 11.37 6.34 1.07
N VAL A 58 10.97 7.59 1.25
CA VAL A 58 9.62 7.97 1.68
C VAL A 58 9.03 9.01 0.74
N LEU A 59 7.78 8.77 0.31
CA LEU A 59 6.96 9.77 -0.36
C LEU A 59 6.07 10.47 0.68
N VAL A 60 6.21 11.78 0.78
CA VAL A 60 5.41 12.60 1.69
C VAL A 60 4.25 13.24 0.93
N LEU A 61 3.04 12.83 1.27
CA LEU A 61 1.78 13.35 0.74
C LEU A 61 1.37 14.64 1.46
N PRO A 62 0.41 15.42 0.90
CA PRO A 62 -0.10 16.59 1.60
C PRO A 62 -0.68 16.25 2.98
N GLU A 63 -0.64 17.19 3.90
CA GLU A 63 -1.28 17.08 5.20
C GLU A 63 -2.79 16.84 5.05
N ASN A 64 -3.31 15.89 5.83
CA ASN A 64 -4.74 15.53 5.83
C ASN A 64 -5.30 15.16 4.45
N TYR A 65 -4.47 14.63 3.57
CA TYR A 65 -4.88 14.27 2.22
C TYR A 65 -5.76 13.02 2.21
N GLY A 66 -7.05 13.19 2.06
CA GLY A 66 -8.04 12.12 2.12
C GLY A 66 -8.39 11.45 0.78
N TRP A 67 -7.85 11.94 -0.35
CA TRP A 67 -8.18 11.42 -1.67
C TRP A 67 -7.40 10.15 -2.06
N GLY A 68 -6.35 9.84 -1.36
CA GLY A 68 -5.49 8.68 -1.63
C GLY A 68 -4.67 8.82 -2.92
N ILE A 69 -4.01 7.74 -3.29
CA ILE A 69 -3.24 7.66 -4.54
C ILE A 69 -4.18 7.12 -5.61
N ARG A 70 -4.55 7.96 -6.56
CA ARG A 70 -5.57 7.66 -7.55
C ARG A 70 -5.10 8.01 -8.95
N ASN A 71 -5.43 7.14 -9.89
CA ASN A 71 -5.34 7.50 -11.29
C ASN A 71 -6.24 8.71 -11.56
N PRO A 72 -5.79 9.72 -12.34
CA PRO A 72 -6.59 10.91 -12.65
C PRO A 72 -7.93 10.63 -13.34
N GLU A 73 -8.05 9.46 -13.96
CA GLU A 73 -9.29 9.02 -14.61
C GLU A 73 -10.27 8.33 -13.64
N ASP A 74 -9.82 7.98 -12.43
CA ASP A 74 -10.65 7.24 -11.47
C ASP A 74 -11.73 8.12 -10.84
N LYS A 75 -12.89 7.51 -10.62
CA LYS A 75 -13.99 8.11 -9.85
C LYS A 75 -14.37 7.17 -8.71
N ILE A 76 -14.41 7.70 -7.48
CA ILE A 76 -14.91 6.94 -6.34
C ILE A 76 -16.44 6.77 -6.52
N TRP A 77 -16.88 5.52 -6.57
CA TRP A 77 -18.27 5.12 -6.81
C TRP A 77 -18.90 5.77 -8.03
N GLY A 78 -18.10 6.12 -9.04
CA GLY A 78 -18.56 6.79 -10.24
C GLY A 78 -18.98 8.26 -10.05
N LEU A 79 -18.81 8.82 -8.85
CA LEU A 79 -19.32 10.16 -8.49
C LEU A 79 -18.19 11.17 -8.25
N TRP A 80 -17.21 10.82 -7.42
CA TRP A 80 -16.17 11.76 -7.02
C TRP A 80 -14.88 11.53 -7.80
N GLY A 81 -14.57 12.50 -8.64
CA GLY A 81 -13.30 12.53 -9.35
C GLY A 81 -12.11 12.85 -8.46
N PRO A 82 -10.89 12.72 -9.00
CA PRO A 82 -9.68 13.15 -8.33
C PRO A 82 -9.64 14.68 -8.17
N ASP A 83 -8.82 15.14 -7.22
CA ASP A 83 -8.55 16.56 -7.03
C ASP A 83 -7.43 17.07 -7.96
N ASP A 84 -7.08 18.34 -7.82
CA ASP A 84 -6.04 18.99 -8.62
C ASP A 84 -4.61 18.47 -8.34
N LYS A 85 -4.39 17.77 -7.22
CA LYS A 85 -3.09 17.19 -6.84
C LYS A 85 -2.91 15.76 -7.33
N SER A 86 -4.00 15.08 -7.65
CA SER A 86 -4.01 13.63 -7.94
C SER A 86 -3.07 13.24 -9.08
N GLN A 87 -3.03 14.03 -10.16
CA GLN A 87 -2.15 13.75 -11.30
C GLN A 87 -0.67 13.73 -10.88
N GLN A 88 -0.26 14.72 -10.13
CA GLN A 88 1.12 14.85 -9.69
C GLN A 88 1.49 13.76 -8.67
N ILE A 89 0.62 13.50 -7.71
CA ILE A 89 0.80 12.43 -6.72
C ILE A 89 0.89 11.07 -7.41
N TRP A 90 -0.01 10.80 -8.36
CA TRP A 90 0.02 9.55 -9.14
C TRP A 90 1.34 9.36 -9.87
N ASN A 91 1.75 10.34 -10.64
CA ASN A 91 3.00 10.26 -11.41
C ASN A 91 4.21 10.05 -10.50
N GLN A 92 4.29 10.80 -9.41
CA GLN A 92 5.38 10.68 -8.44
C GLN A 92 5.40 9.31 -7.79
N THR A 93 4.23 8.79 -7.41
CA THR A 93 4.10 7.46 -6.82
C THR A 93 4.55 6.37 -7.78
N GLN A 94 4.12 6.42 -9.06
CA GLN A 94 4.53 5.42 -10.05
C GLN A 94 6.05 5.43 -10.25
N ASN A 95 6.64 6.61 -10.42
CA ASN A 95 8.09 6.74 -10.59
C ASN A 95 8.87 6.16 -9.39
N LEU A 96 8.43 6.45 -8.18
CA LEU A 96 9.09 5.97 -6.97
C LEU A 96 8.87 4.46 -6.74
N LEU A 97 7.69 3.93 -7.08
CA LEU A 97 7.45 2.48 -7.04
C LEU A 97 8.31 1.73 -8.06
N ASP A 98 8.50 2.28 -9.24
CA ASP A 98 9.39 1.70 -10.26
C ASP A 98 10.85 1.70 -9.78
N GLN A 99 11.26 2.73 -9.04
CA GLN A 99 12.63 2.86 -8.55
C GLN A 99 12.91 2.04 -7.29
N TYR A 100 12.02 2.07 -6.31
CA TYR A 100 12.25 1.51 -4.98
C TYR A 100 11.41 0.27 -4.66
N GLY A 101 10.33 0.03 -5.41
CA GLY A 101 9.44 -1.11 -5.14
C GLY A 101 8.95 -1.13 -3.70
N TYR A 102 9.25 -2.22 -2.98
CA TYR A 102 8.85 -2.38 -1.57
C TYR A 102 9.68 -1.56 -0.58
N GLY A 103 10.78 -0.98 -1.00
CA GLY A 103 11.58 -0.06 -0.21
C GLY A 103 10.99 1.37 -0.16
N LEU A 104 9.79 1.59 -0.69
CA LEU A 104 9.09 2.86 -0.62
C LEU A 104 8.04 2.85 0.48
N ASP A 105 8.21 3.76 1.45
CA ASP A 105 7.14 4.14 2.37
C ASP A 105 6.35 5.34 1.85
N ILE A 106 5.08 5.40 2.17
CA ILE A 106 4.22 6.52 1.82
C ILE A 106 3.55 7.04 3.10
N VAL A 107 3.77 8.31 3.41
CA VAL A 107 3.26 8.95 4.63
C VAL A 107 2.58 10.28 4.30
N TYR A 108 1.67 10.72 5.15
CA TYR A 108 1.16 12.09 5.09
C TYR A 108 2.14 13.04 5.77
N PHE A 109 2.20 14.29 5.29
CA PHE A 109 2.88 15.33 6.04
C PHE A 109 2.19 15.50 7.40
N ASP A 110 2.97 15.42 8.45
CA ASP A 110 2.50 15.59 9.83
C ASP A 110 3.52 16.46 10.58
N PRO A 111 3.13 17.65 11.07
CA PRO A 111 4.03 18.50 11.83
C PRO A 111 4.57 17.87 13.12
N ALA A 112 3.84 16.88 13.67
CA ALA A 112 4.24 16.15 14.87
C ALA A 112 5.18 14.98 14.58
N PHE A 113 5.35 14.59 13.31
CA PHE A 113 6.18 13.48 12.88
C PHE A 113 7.15 13.90 11.79
N SER A 114 8.39 14.17 12.16
CA SER A 114 9.44 14.45 11.19
C SER A 114 9.93 13.17 10.50
N VAL A 115 9.99 13.20 9.18
CA VAL A 115 10.63 12.14 8.38
C VAL A 115 12.15 12.33 8.27
N GLU A 116 12.65 13.51 8.62
CA GLU A 116 14.07 13.83 8.54
C GLU A 116 14.90 12.91 9.44
N GLY A 117 15.98 12.39 8.90
CA GLY A 117 16.86 11.47 9.59
C GLY A 117 16.32 10.03 9.78
N LYS A 118 15.08 9.76 9.30
CA LYS A 118 14.48 8.42 9.38
C LYS A 118 14.57 7.64 8.07
N TYR A 119 14.74 8.35 6.96
CA TYR A 119 14.81 7.75 5.63
C TYR A 119 16.04 8.24 4.87
N PRO A 120 16.72 7.36 4.11
CA PRO A 120 17.83 7.77 3.25
C PRO A 120 17.44 8.77 2.17
N GLN A 121 16.23 8.62 1.62
CA GLN A 121 15.67 9.49 0.60
C GLN A 121 14.28 9.99 1.02
N ILE A 122 14.06 11.29 0.91
CA ILE A 122 12.78 11.93 1.22
C ILE A 122 12.32 12.67 -0.03
N VAL A 123 11.15 12.33 -0.52
CA VAL A 123 10.54 12.93 -1.71
C VAL A 123 9.17 13.48 -1.34
N TYR A 124 8.94 14.74 -1.62
CA TYR A 124 7.63 15.36 -1.43
C TYR A 124 6.81 15.22 -2.71
N TRP A 125 5.50 15.05 -2.55
CA TRP A 125 4.56 14.85 -3.67
C TRP A 125 4.64 15.93 -4.76
N ASN A 126 4.98 17.17 -4.38
CA ASN A 126 5.09 18.34 -5.27
C ASN A 126 6.53 18.69 -5.66
N GLN A 127 7.48 17.84 -5.34
CA GLN A 127 8.87 18.02 -5.75
C GLN A 127 8.97 17.87 -7.26
N LYS A 128 9.60 18.84 -7.91
CA LYS A 128 9.95 18.73 -9.33
C LYS A 128 11.31 18.05 -9.44
N ASP A 129 11.38 17.12 -10.39
CA ASP A 129 12.65 16.49 -10.81
C ASP A 129 13.65 17.52 -11.32
#